data_e1877d1b694a5dcbd2ccbcfd865abaea
#
_entry.id   e1877d1b694a5dcbd2ccbcfd865abaea
#
_cell.length_a   1.000
_cell.length_b   1.000
_cell.length_c   1.000
_cell.angle_alpha   90.00
_cell.angle_beta   90.00
_cell.angle_gamma   90.00
#
_symmetry.space_group_name_H-M   'P 1'
#
loop_
_entity.id
_entity.type
_entity.pdbx_description
1 polymer ?
#
loop_
_entity_poly.entity_id
_entity_poly.type
_entity_poly.pdbx_seq_one_letter_code
_entity_poly.pdbx_strand_id
1 'polypeptide(L)'
;NYEGMMAAGHYKLDNLCATVDLNRLQISGTTGQVMDSASLAEKFRDFGWNVIEVLDGNDCAQLVNAYEQAAAYKGKPTAVIASTVKGKGVSFMENQISWHHGVMTEEQYEQAVKELKEALQ
;
A
#
# COMPACT_ATOMS: atom_id res chain seq x y z
N ASN A 1 16.33 4.21 0.84
CA ASN A 1 15.13 4.99 0.45
C ASN A 1 14.96 6.30 1.23
N TYR A 2 15.45 6.37 2.48
CA TYR A 2 15.30 7.60 3.30
C TYR A 2 16.02 8.79 2.71
N GLU A 3 17.18 8.60 2.10
CA GLU A 3 17.94 9.64 1.40
C GLU A 3 17.12 10.22 0.22
N GLY A 4 16.40 9.37 -0.51
CA GLY A 4 15.49 9.81 -1.56
C GLY A 4 14.30 10.60 -1.01
N MET A 5 13.74 10.19 0.13
CA MET A 5 12.66 10.93 0.80
C MET A 5 13.13 12.31 1.26
N MET A 6 14.32 12.40 1.87
CA MET A 6 14.93 13.66 2.29
C MET A 6 15.17 14.60 1.09
N ALA A 7 15.76 14.08 0.01
CA ALA A 7 16.03 14.85 -1.20
C ALA A 7 14.73 15.38 -1.84
N ALA A 8 13.72 14.53 -1.98
CA ALA A 8 12.43 14.92 -2.56
C ALA A 8 11.75 16.03 -1.75
N GLY A 9 11.75 15.92 -0.41
CA GLY A 9 11.23 16.97 0.47
C GLY A 9 12.04 18.27 0.37
N HIS A 10 13.36 18.17 0.39
CA HIS A 10 14.26 19.32 0.29
C HIS A 10 14.05 20.10 -1.02
N TYR A 11 13.99 19.38 -2.15
CA TYR A 11 13.80 20.00 -3.48
C TYR A 11 12.32 20.31 -3.78
N LYS A 12 11.41 20.01 -2.85
CA LYS A 12 9.97 20.29 -2.99
C LYS A 12 9.38 19.76 -4.29
N LEU A 13 9.66 18.48 -4.59
CA LEU A 13 9.21 17.83 -5.83
C LEU A 13 7.69 17.62 -5.84
N ASP A 14 6.93 18.66 -6.09
CA ASP A 14 5.47 18.69 -5.99
C ASP A 14 4.74 17.96 -7.14
N ASN A 15 5.49 17.41 -8.07
CA ASN A 15 5.02 16.49 -9.10
C ASN A 15 5.32 15.01 -8.77
N LEU A 16 5.92 14.73 -7.60
CA LEU A 16 6.22 13.38 -7.15
C LEU A 16 5.12 12.89 -6.19
N CYS A 17 4.54 11.74 -6.52
CA CYS A 17 3.67 10.98 -5.63
C CYS A 17 4.27 9.59 -5.36
N ALA A 18 4.46 9.26 -4.10
CA ALA A 18 4.88 7.93 -3.67
C ALA A 18 3.71 7.20 -3.01
N THR A 19 3.47 5.96 -3.41
CA THR A 19 2.45 5.12 -2.77
C THR A 19 3.11 4.02 -1.95
N VAL A 20 2.68 3.88 -0.72
CA VAL A 20 3.08 2.80 0.18
C VAL A 20 1.92 1.81 0.30
N ASP A 21 2.14 0.58 -0.16
CA ASP A 21 1.28 -0.56 0.14
C ASP A 21 1.57 -1.03 1.58
N LEU A 22 0.74 -0.61 2.52
CA LEU A 22 0.89 -0.92 3.94
C LEU A 22 0.09 -2.17 4.31
N ASN A 23 0.48 -3.33 3.79
CA ASN A 23 -0.17 -4.62 4.08
C ASN A 23 0.32 -5.29 5.38
N ARG A 24 1.33 -4.72 6.05
CA ARG A 24 1.88 -5.15 7.36
C ARG A 24 2.50 -6.55 7.37
N LEU A 25 2.71 -7.17 6.22
CA LEU A 25 3.31 -8.49 6.09
C LEU A 25 4.61 -8.44 5.28
N GLN A 26 5.48 -9.36 5.58
CA GLN A 26 6.68 -9.64 4.80
C GLN A 26 6.97 -11.15 4.82
N ILE A 27 8.00 -11.60 4.09
CA ILE A 27 8.30 -13.03 3.86
C ILE A 27 8.31 -13.87 5.15
N SER A 28 8.82 -13.34 6.26
CA SER A 28 9.08 -14.09 7.49
C SER A 28 8.08 -13.81 8.61
N GLY A 29 7.10 -12.95 8.43
CA GLY A 29 6.15 -12.62 9.48
C GLY A 29 5.46 -11.27 9.29
N THR A 30 4.86 -10.75 10.34
CA THR A 30 4.37 -9.37 10.32
C THR A 30 5.56 -8.39 10.37
N THR A 31 5.39 -7.21 9.75
CA THR A 31 6.44 -6.18 9.80
C THR A 31 6.80 -5.79 11.23
N GLY A 32 5.82 -5.72 12.14
CA GLY A 32 6.07 -5.38 13.54
C GLY A 32 6.87 -6.44 14.31
N GLN A 33 6.80 -7.72 13.92
CA GLN A 33 7.57 -8.79 14.55
C GLN A 33 8.98 -8.94 13.99
N VAL A 34 9.16 -8.68 12.69
CA VAL A 34 10.45 -8.93 12.01
C VAL A 34 11.31 -7.68 11.99
N MET A 35 10.77 -6.56 11.58
CA MET A 35 11.45 -5.27 11.56
C MET A 35 10.40 -4.16 11.61
N ASP A 36 10.11 -3.67 12.80
CA ASP A 36 9.16 -2.58 12.98
C ASP A 36 9.71 -1.29 12.41
N SER A 37 9.06 -0.79 11.37
CA SER A 37 9.40 0.50 10.77
C SER A 37 8.72 1.68 11.48
N ALA A 38 7.98 1.45 12.55
CA ALA A 38 7.13 2.44 13.20
C ALA A 38 6.17 3.13 12.18
N SER A 39 5.72 4.35 12.44
CA SER A 39 4.84 5.05 11.52
C SER A 39 5.58 5.54 10.27
N LEU A 40 5.29 4.95 9.11
CA LEU A 40 5.79 5.46 7.83
C LEU A 40 5.19 6.83 7.51
N ALA A 41 3.93 7.08 7.86
CA ALA A 41 3.29 8.37 7.67
C ALA A 41 4.06 9.50 8.37
N GLU A 42 4.45 9.30 9.65
CA GLU A 42 5.24 10.29 10.38
C GLU A 42 6.62 10.49 9.76
N LYS A 43 7.28 9.43 9.32
CA LYS A 43 8.58 9.56 8.66
C LYS A 43 8.51 10.40 7.38
N PHE A 44 7.47 10.22 6.56
CA PHE A 44 7.26 11.07 5.40
C PHE A 44 7.00 12.53 5.82
N ARG A 45 6.18 12.77 6.86
CA ARG A 45 5.93 14.12 7.40
C ARG A 45 7.21 14.78 7.88
N ASP A 46 8.06 14.05 8.61
CA ASP A 46 9.34 14.55 9.13
C ASP A 46 10.31 14.95 8.01
N PHE A 47 10.25 14.27 6.86
CA PHE A 47 11.01 14.66 5.67
C PHE A 47 10.33 15.74 4.81
N GLY A 48 9.25 16.35 5.31
CA GLY A 48 8.61 17.49 4.67
C GLY A 48 7.62 17.14 3.56
N TRP A 49 7.14 15.90 3.49
CA TRP A 49 6.12 15.48 2.53
C TRP A 49 4.71 15.84 3.00
N ASN A 50 3.82 16.07 2.04
CA ASN A 50 2.39 15.94 2.26
C ASN A 50 2.03 14.46 2.39
N VAL A 51 1.16 14.08 3.34
CA VAL A 51 0.79 12.68 3.58
C VAL A 51 -0.72 12.52 3.53
N ILE A 52 -1.18 11.58 2.72
CA ILE A 52 -2.57 11.16 2.60
C ILE A 52 -2.67 9.72 3.07
N GLU A 53 -3.44 9.46 4.10
CA GLU A 53 -3.69 8.12 4.61
C GLU A 53 -5.00 7.58 4.04
N VAL A 54 -4.95 6.40 3.39
CA VAL A 54 -6.09 5.70 2.81
C VAL A 54 -6.41 4.51 3.69
N LEU A 55 -7.62 4.51 4.27
CA LEU A 55 -8.04 3.50 5.25
C LEU A 55 -8.24 2.12 4.63
N ASP A 56 -8.75 2.08 3.40
CA ASP A 56 -8.85 0.86 2.60
C ASP A 56 -8.18 1.07 1.24
N GLY A 57 -6.92 0.62 1.15
CA GLY A 57 -6.13 0.68 -0.07
C GLY A 57 -6.53 -0.37 -1.13
N ASN A 58 -7.51 -1.24 -0.83
CA ASN A 58 -8.12 -2.13 -1.81
C ASN A 58 -9.41 -1.52 -2.42
N ASP A 59 -9.88 -0.39 -1.90
CA ASP A 59 -11.01 0.38 -2.45
C ASP A 59 -10.49 1.37 -3.50
N CYS A 60 -10.84 1.10 -4.77
CA CYS A 60 -10.44 1.95 -5.90
C CYS A 60 -10.96 3.39 -5.77
N ALA A 61 -12.16 3.62 -5.19
CA ALA A 61 -12.70 4.96 -5.04
C ALA A 61 -11.89 5.80 -4.05
N GLN A 62 -11.44 5.20 -2.94
CA GLN A 62 -10.55 5.86 -1.99
C GLN A 62 -9.18 6.17 -2.60
N LEU A 63 -8.63 5.25 -3.40
CA LEU A 63 -7.35 5.49 -4.09
C LEU A 63 -7.46 6.60 -5.13
N VAL A 64 -8.50 6.62 -5.95
CA VAL A 64 -8.74 7.69 -6.94
C VAL A 64 -8.81 9.04 -6.23
N ASN A 65 -9.61 9.17 -5.18
CA ASN A 65 -9.72 10.40 -4.40
C ASN A 65 -8.36 10.82 -3.81
N ALA A 66 -7.56 9.88 -3.29
CA ALA A 66 -6.24 10.18 -2.76
C ALA A 66 -5.28 10.70 -3.85
N TYR A 67 -5.29 10.12 -5.04
CA TYR A 67 -4.45 10.58 -6.15
C TYR A 67 -4.92 11.93 -6.72
N GLU A 68 -6.21 12.21 -6.75
CA GLU A 68 -6.73 13.54 -7.12
C GLU A 68 -6.26 14.60 -6.13
N GLN A 69 -6.32 14.32 -4.82
CA GLN A 69 -5.77 15.21 -3.79
C GLN A 69 -4.26 15.40 -3.95
N ALA A 70 -3.51 14.32 -4.20
CA ALA A 70 -2.07 14.38 -4.43
C ALA A 70 -1.71 15.23 -5.65
N ALA A 71 -2.45 15.10 -6.75
CA ALA A 71 -2.23 15.88 -7.98
C ALA A 71 -2.53 17.37 -7.79
N ALA A 72 -3.53 17.70 -6.97
CA ALA A 72 -3.92 19.07 -6.67
C ALA A 72 -2.95 19.75 -5.69
N TYR A 73 -2.28 18.98 -4.82
CA TYR A 73 -1.37 19.53 -3.82
C TYR A 73 -0.06 20.02 -4.47
N LYS A 74 0.40 21.24 -4.06
CA LYS A 74 1.63 21.85 -4.61
C LYS A 74 2.59 22.27 -3.50
N GLY A 75 3.86 22.42 -3.91
CA GLY A 75 4.96 22.88 -3.05
C GLY A 75 5.63 21.80 -2.20
N LYS A 76 5.14 20.56 -2.22
CA LYS A 76 5.76 19.41 -1.55
C LYS A 76 5.45 18.12 -2.29
N PRO A 77 6.32 17.09 -2.26
CA PRO A 77 5.96 15.75 -2.71
C PRO A 77 4.84 15.17 -1.84
N THR A 78 4.03 14.28 -2.38
CA THR A 78 2.94 13.61 -1.65
C THR A 78 3.22 12.12 -1.47
N ALA A 79 3.00 11.61 -0.26
CA ALA A 79 2.99 10.19 0.05
C ALA A 79 1.55 9.73 0.33
N VAL A 80 1.10 8.72 -0.40
CA VAL A 80 -0.16 8.01 -0.15
C VAL A 80 0.15 6.74 0.62
N ILE A 81 -0.32 6.66 1.87
CA ILE A 81 -0.14 5.49 2.74
C ILE A 81 -1.42 4.67 2.68
N ALA A 82 -1.44 3.65 1.86
CA ALA A 82 -2.61 2.82 1.62
C ALA A 82 -2.59 1.58 2.51
N SER A 83 -3.50 1.50 3.48
CA SER A 83 -3.71 0.28 4.28
C SER A 83 -4.40 -0.76 3.42
N THR A 84 -3.71 -1.88 3.16
CA THR A 84 -4.20 -2.94 2.27
C THR A 84 -4.30 -4.27 3.00
N VAL A 85 -5.05 -5.18 2.42
CA VAL A 85 -5.09 -6.59 2.80
C VAL A 85 -4.36 -7.38 1.73
N LYS A 86 -3.25 -8.03 2.11
CA LYS A 86 -2.52 -8.93 1.19
C LYS A 86 -3.44 -10.05 0.71
N GLY A 87 -3.52 -10.28 -0.60
CA GLY A 87 -4.38 -11.32 -1.20
C GLY A 87 -5.88 -11.01 -1.17
N LYS A 88 -6.27 -9.73 -1.04
CA LYS A 88 -7.66 -9.28 -0.96
C LYS A 88 -8.54 -9.87 -2.07
N GLY A 89 -9.70 -10.40 -1.66
CA GLY A 89 -10.70 -10.96 -2.56
C GLY A 89 -10.59 -12.48 -2.77
N VAL A 90 -9.52 -13.11 -2.24
CA VAL A 90 -9.36 -14.58 -2.30
C VAL A 90 -9.19 -15.12 -0.88
N SER A 91 -10.18 -15.87 -0.41
CA SER A 91 -10.32 -16.23 1.02
C SER A 91 -9.10 -16.93 1.61
N PHE A 92 -8.47 -17.85 0.87
CA PHE A 92 -7.28 -18.57 1.32
C PHE A 92 -5.96 -17.80 1.16
N MET A 93 -6.00 -16.62 0.53
CA MET A 93 -4.82 -15.76 0.34
C MET A 93 -4.79 -14.56 1.31
N GLU A 94 -5.96 -14.11 1.77
CA GLU A 94 -6.05 -12.91 2.61
C GLU A 94 -5.20 -13.05 3.87
N ASN A 95 -4.30 -12.09 4.08
CA ASN A 95 -3.38 -12.03 5.22
C ASN A 95 -2.47 -13.26 5.39
N GLN A 96 -2.23 -14.02 4.32
CA GLN A 96 -1.37 -15.19 4.36
C GLN A 96 0.04 -14.88 3.86
N ILE A 97 1.04 -15.05 4.74
CA ILE A 97 2.46 -14.81 4.43
C ILE A 97 2.96 -15.74 3.32
N SER A 98 2.49 -17.00 3.31
CA SER A 98 2.87 -18.01 2.33
C SER A 98 2.63 -17.59 0.87
N TRP A 99 1.69 -16.67 0.65
CA TRP A 99 1.39 -16.14 -0.68
C TRP A 99 2.28 -14.98 -1.14
N HIS A 100 3.38 -14.72 -0.41
CA HIS A 100 4.38 -13.75 -0.90
C HIS A 100 5.00 -14.18 -2.25
N HIS A 101 5.19 -15.48 -2.44
CA HIS A 101 5.65 -16.09 -3.71
C HIS A 101 5.12 -17.52 -3.89
N GLY A 102 3.94 -17.79 -3.39
CA GLY A 102 3.26 -19.08 -3.61
C GLY A 102 2.76 -19.22 -5.05
N VAL A 103 2.72 -20.47 -5.54
CA VAL A 103 2.09 -20.83 -6.80
C VAL A 103 0.84 -21.63 -6.49
N MET A 104 -0.30 -21.27 -7.11
CA MET A 104 -1.56 -21.96 -6.93
C MET A 104 -1.57 -23.34 -7.58
N THR A 105 -2.29 -24.29 -6.95
CA THR A 105 -2.74 -25.50 -7.65
C THR A 105 -3.92 -25.18 -8.56
N GLU A 106 -4.30 -26.12 -9.43
CA GLU A 106 -5.46 -25.93 -10.31
C GLU A 106 -6.75 -25.72 -9.51
N GLU A 107 -6.96 -26.50 -8.45
CA GLU A 107 -8.13 -26.37 -7.58
C GLU A 107 -8.19 -25.00 -6.88
N GLN A 108 -7.05 -24.50 -6.43
CA GLN A 108 -6.95 -23.17 -5.83
C GLN A 108 -7.23 -22.07 -6.85
N TYR A 109 -6.77 -22.24 -8.09
CA TYR A 109 -7.07 -21.31 -9.17
C TYR A 109 -8.57 -21.25 -9.47
N GLU A 110 -9.21 -22.43 -9.62
CA GLU A 110 -10.65 -22.49 -9.85
C GLU A 110 -11.45 -21.83 -8.71
N GLN A 111 -11.06 -22.09 -7.45
CA GLN A 111 -11.69 -21.46 -6.29
C GLN A 111 -11.51 -19.95 -6.33
N ALA A 112 -10.30 -19.43 -6.56
CA ALA A 112 -10.02 -18.00 -6.62
C ALA A 112 -10.85 -17.30 -7.70
N VAL A 113 -10.93 -17.90 -8.89
CA VAL A 113 -11.74 -17.37 -10.00
C VAL A 113 -13.23 -17.34 -9.66
N LYS A 114 -13.73 -18.37 -8.96
CA LYS A 114 -15.12 -18.41 -8.50
C LYS A 114 -15.40 -17.28 -7.50
N GLU A 115 -14.59 -17.15 -6.45
CA GLU A 115 -14.75 -16.11 -5.41
C GLU A 115 -14.72 -14.69 -6.02
N LEU A 116 -13.77 -14.42 -6.92
CA LEU A 116 -13.67 -13.12 -7.58
C LEU A 116 -14.86 -12.82 -8.51
N LYS A 117 -15.41 -13.83 -9.20
CA LYS A 117 -16.61 -13.64 -10.03
C LYS A 117 -17.85 -13.39 -9.19
N GLU A 118 -18.00 -14.05 -8.05
CA GLU A 118 -19.11 -13.84 -7.11
C GLU A 118 -19.07 -12.43 -6.49
N ALA A 119 -17.87 -11.90 -6.21
CA ALA A 119 -17.70 -10.55 -5.68
C ALA A 119 -18.01 -9.42 -6.69
N LEU A 120 -18.10 -9.72 -7.99
CA LEU A 120 -18.42 -8.75 -9.06
C LEU A 120 -19.93 -8.67 -9.37
N GLN A 121 -20.76 -9.52 -8.75
CA GLN A 121 -22.23 -9.52 -8.92
C GLN A 121 -22.92 -8.69 -7.86
#